data_4feb19c8737ad270b1900e569e00d0a2
#
_entry.id   4feb19c8737ad270b1900e569e00d0a2
#
_cell.length_a   1.000
_cell.length_b   1.000
_cell.length_c   1.000
_cell.angle_alpha   90.00
_cell.angle_beta   90.00
_cell.angle_gamma   90.00
#
_symmetry.space_group_name_H-M   'P 1'
#
loop_
_entity.id
_entity.type
_entity.pdbx_description
1 polymer ?
#
loop_
_entity_poly.entity_id
_entity_poly.type
_entity_poly.pdbx_seq_one_letter_code
_entity_poly.pdbx_strand_id
1 'polypeptide(L)'
;VYKRQLLIGLLLWDFTHNSGIHATIAGVLLAMTIPHRKKEKDFSLLIKIEHAISPYVAFGIMPLFAFANAGVSLEGLSLSSLLDKVPLGIVLGLFVGKQLGVFVFSYVSIKLKIAQMPGNSSWYNFYGVGILTGIGFTMSLFVGNLAFVENAQYMDGVKIGVLTGSLLST
;
A
#
# COMPACT_ATOMS: atom_id res chain seq x y z
N VAL A 1 -14.01 -15.56 22.98
CA VAL A 1 -14.48 -15.29 21.62
C VAL A 1 -13.29 -15.15 20.66
N TYR A 2 -12.24 -14.40 20.99
CA TYR A 2 -11.10 -14.09 20.10
C TYR A 2 -10.27 -15.32 19.70
N LYS A 3 -10.03 -16.25 20.63
CA LYS A 3 -9.23 -17.45 20.32
C LYS A 3 -9.86 -18.32 19.22
N ARG A 4 -11.20 -18.40 19.21
CA ARG A 4 -11.92 -19.14 18.16
C ARG A 4 -11.84 -18.43 16.81
N GLN A 5 -11.97 -17.10 16.79
CA GLN A 5 -11.85 -16.32 15.55
C GLN A 5 -10.42 -16.38 14.96
N LEU A 6 -9.38 -16.33 15.81
CA LEU A 6 -8.00 -16.50 15.36
C LEU A 6 -7.75 -17.89 14.77
N LEU A 7 -8.27 -18.96 15.39
CA LEU A 7 -8.15 -20.31 14.85
C LEU A 7 -8.87 -20.44 13.50
N ILE A 8 -10.09 -19.93 13.39
CA ILE A 8 -10.83 -19.91 12.11
C ILE A 8 -10.06 -19.05 11.08
N GLY A 9 -9.46 -17.95 11.50
CA GLY A 9 -8.64 -17.11 10.65
C GLY A 9 -7.40 -17.81 10.10
N LEU A 10 -6.73 -18.64 10.92
CA LEU A 10 -5.60 -19.45 10.48
C LEU A 10 -6.02 -20.51 9.47
N LEU A 11 -7.14 -21.19 9.69
CA LEU A 11 -7.69 -22.15 8.72
C LEU A 11 -8.08 -21.44 7.42
N LEU A 12 -8.75 -20.29 7.51
CA LEU A 12 -9.12 -19.50 6.34
C LEU A 12 -7.87 -19.05 5.55
N TRP A 13 -6.81 -18.66 6.27
CA TRP A 13 -5.53 -18.29 5.65
C TRP A 13 -4.91 -19.46 4.90
N ASP A 14 -4.85 -20.64 5.52
CA ASP A 14 -4.29 -21.86 4.90
C ASP A 14 -5.08 -22.26 3.65
N PHE A 15 -6.42 -22.31 3.73
CA PHE A 15 -7.25 -22.60 2.56
C PHE A 15 -7.12 -21.56 1.46
N THR A 16 -7.04 -20.28 1.81
CA THR A 16 -6.87 -19.21 0.82
C THR A 16 -5.50 -19.31 0.15
N HIS A 17 -4.44 -19.59 0.92
CA HIS A 17 -3.10 -19.80 0.39
C HIS A 17 -3.05 -20.94 -0.61
N ASN A 18 -3.70 -22.05 -0.31
CA ASN A 18 -3.74 -23.26 -1.18
C ASN A 18 -4.69 -23.13 -2.37
N SER A 19 -5.59 -22.14 -2.39
CA SER A 19 -6.55 -21.93 -3.48
C SER A 19 -6.01 -21.16 -4.68
N GLY A 20 -4.75 -20.68 -4.62
CA GLY A 20 -4.15 -19.79 -5.63
C GLY A 20 -4.58 -18.32 -5.51
N ILE A 21 -5.44 -18.01 -4.55
CA ILE A 21 -5.81 -16.63 -4.20
C ILE A 21 -4.78 -16.10 -3.22
N HIS A 22 -4.48 -14.78 -3.31
CA HIS A 22 -3.50 -14.19 -2.41
C HIS A 22 -3.95 -14.27 -0.94
N ALA A 23 -3.08 -14.80 -0.08
CA ALA A 23 -3.39 -15.09 1.33
C ALA A 23 -3.80 -13.84 2.17
N THR A 24 -3.47 -12.62 1.73
CA THR A 24 -3.90 -11.37 2.37
C THR A 24 -5.41 -11.20 2.40
N ILE A 25 -6.14 -11.79 1.43
CA ILE A 25 -7.60 -11.73 1.37
C ILE A 25 -8.22 -12.41 2.60
N ALA A 26 -7.61 -13.46 3.11
CA ALA A 26 -8.06 -14.12 4.33
C ALA A 26 -8.12 -13.15 5.53
N GLY A 27 -7.12 -12.27 5.66
CA GLY A 27 -7.10 -11.25 6.70
C GLY A 27 -8.25 -10.24 6.57
N VAL A 28 -8.57 -9.83 5.35
CA VAL A 28 -9.69 -8.91 5.07
C VAL A 28 -11.02 -9.57 5.40
N LEU A 29 -11.24 -10.80 4.93
CA LEU A 29 -12.45 -11.56 5.21
C LEU A 29 -12.63 -11.80 6.72
N LEU A 30 -11.55 -12.16 7.43
CA LEU A 30 -11.57 -12.30 8.88
C LEU A 30 -11.95 -10.99 9.57
N ALA A 31 -11.36 -9.87 9.17
CA ALA A 31 -11.65 -8.56 9.74
C ALA A 31 -13.13 -8.17 9.54
N MET A 32 -13.74 -8.47 8.41
CA MET A 32 -15.16 -8.22 8.15
C MET A 32 -16.09 -9.03 9.07
N THR A 33 -15.65 -10.16 9.62
CA THR A 33 -16.42 -10.96 10.57
C THR A 33 -16.36 -10.43 12.00
N ILE A 34 -15.44 -9.51 12.29
CA ILE A 34 -15.26 -8.96 13.64
C ILE A 34 -16.26 -7.82 13.85
N PRO A 35 -17.12 -7.89 14.88
CA PRO A 35 -18.16 -6.89 15.09
C PRO A 35 -17.58 -5.52 15.39
N HIS A 36 -17.98 -4.53 14.59
CA HIS A 36 -17.67 -3.12 14.77
C HIS A 36 -18.86 -2.40 15.43
N ARG A 37 -19.13 -2.69 16.69
CA ARG A 37 -20.21 -2.00 17.45
C ARG A 37 -19.62 -0.85 18.24
N LYS A 38 -20.01 0.37 17.90
CA LYS A 38 -19.71 1.59 18.64
C LYS A 38 -20.71 1.72 19.80
N LYS A 39 -20.36 1.24 20.98
CA LYS A 39 -21.05 1.65 22.23
C LYS A 39 -20.31 2.86 22.78
N GLU A 40 -21.05 3.84 23.29
CA GLU A 40 -20.56 5.17 23.72
C GLU A 40 -19.40 5.18 24.73
N LYS A 41 -19.03 4.07 25.35
CA LYS A 41 -17.92 3.96 26.32
C LYS A 41 -16.88 2.89 26.05
N ASP A 42 -17.06 2.04 25.02
CA ASP A 42 -16.11 0.97 24.71
C ASP A 42 -15.67 1.03 23.26
N PHE A 43 -14.35 1.09 23.07
CA PHE A 43 -13.77 0.89 21.73
C PHE A 43 -14.23 -0.45 21.16
N SER A 44 -14.64 -0.43 19.88
CA SER A 44 -15.02 -1.67 19.20
C SER A 44 -13.85 -2.65 19.24
N LEU A 45 -14.17 -3.94 19.26
CA LEU A 45 -13.16 -5.00 19.27
C LEU A 45 -12.18 -4.87 18.11
N LEU A 46 -12.68 -4.55 16.93
CA LEU A 46 -11.88 -4.36 15.73
C LEU A 46 -10.78 -3.30 15.95
N ILE A 47 -11.15 -2.16 16.55
CA ILE A 47 -10.22 -1.07 16.86
C ILE A 47 -9.19 -1.52 17.92
N LYS A 48 -9.61 -2.27 18.94
CA LYS A 48 -8.67 -2.79 19.95
C LYS A 48 -7.61 -3.72 19.33
N ILE A 49 -8.02 -4.59 18.42
CA ILE A 49 -7.10 -5.49 17.71
C ILE A 49 -6.18 -4.68 16.77
N GLU A 50 -6.71 -3.73 16.04
CA GLU A 50 -5.95 -2.84 15.17
C GLU A 50 -4.84 -2.12 15.96
N HIS A 51 -5.20 -1.44 17.04
CA HIS A 51 -4.23 -0.75 17.91
C HIS A 51 -3.19 -1.68 18.52
N ALA A 52 -3.58 -2.92 18.86
CA ALA A 52 -2.64 -3.90 19.41
C ALA A 52 -1.64 -4.42 18.38
N ILE A 53 -2.05 -4.58 17.10
CA ILE A 53 -1.21 -5.13 16.03
C ILE A 53 -0.39 -4.03 15.33
N SER A 54 -0.94 -2.83 15.20
CA SER A 54 -0.35 -1.71 14.45
C SER A 54 1.12 -1.44 14.80
N PRO A 55 1.57 -1.40 16.06
CA PRO A 55 2.98 -1.18 16.38
C PRO A 55 3.89 -2.29 15.86
N TYR A 56 3.47 -3.55 15.96
CA TYR A 56 4.26 -4.69 15.45
C TYR A 56 4.38 -4.65 13.93
N VAL A 57 3.31 -4.25 13.25
CA VAL A 57 3.34 -4.06 11.79
C VAL A 57 4.26 -2.91 11.42
N ALA A 58 4.07 -1.73 12.04
CA ALA A 58 4.80 -0.52 11.68
C ALA A 58 6.30 -0.58 12.00
N PHE A 59 6.67 -1.14 13.15
CA PHE A 59 8.06 -1.13 13.65
C PHE A 59 8.78 -2.49 13.50
N GLY A 60 8.08 -3.56 13.20
CA GLY A 60 8.64 -4.88 12.99
C GLY A 60 8.50 -5.34 11.54
N ILE A 61 7.28 -5.62 11.11
CA ILE A 61 7.02 -6.27 9.82
C ILE A 61 7.41 -5.37 8.65
N MET A 62 7.01 -4.08 8.68
CA MET A 62 7.29 -3.15 7.57
C MET A 62 8.79 -2.88 7.36
N PRO A 63 9.60 -2.62 8.40
CA PRO A 63 11.05 -2.50 8.24
C PRO A 63 11.71 -3.78 7.75
N LEU A 64 11.32 -4.96 8.26
CA LEU A 64 11.85 -6.24 7.79
C LEU A 64 11.48 -6.49 6.32
N PHE A 65 10.24 -6.22 5.94
CA PHE A 65 9.80 -6.31 4.54
C PHE A 65 10.59 -5.35 3.64
N ALA A 66 10.77 -4.11 4.08
CA ALA A 66 11.55 -3.12 3.35
C ALA A 66 13.01 -3.59 3.18
N PHE A 67 13.63 -4.05 4.25
CA PHE A 67 15.03 -4.57 4.21
C PHE A 67 15.16 -5.77 3.27
N ALA A 68 14.23 -6.72 3.33
CA ALA A 68 14.27 -7.92 2.49
C ALA A 68 14.04 -7.63 1.00
N ASN A 69 13.23 -6.62 0.68
CA ASN A 69 12.81 -6.34 -0.70
C ASN A 69 13.51 -5.14 -1.35
N ALA A 70 14.15 -4.25 -0.57
CA ALA A 70 14.82 -3.06 -1.10
C ALA A 70 16.20 -3.35 -1.69
N GLY A 71 16.75 -4.56 -1.51
CA GLY A 71 18.04 -4.94 -2.08
C GLY A 71 18.01 -4.84 -3.60
N VAL A 72 18.75 -3.88 -4.15
CA VAL A 72 18.95 -3.69 -5.59
C VAL A 72 20.37 -4.06 -5.93
N SER A 73 20.57 -4.89 -6.93
CA SER A 73 21.90 -5.09 -7.50
C SER A 73 22.33 -3.81 -8.19
N LEU A 74 23.41 -3.20 -7.72
CA LEU A 74 23.96 -2.00 -8.34
C LEU A 74 24.86 -2.32 -9.53
N GLU A 75 25.15 -3.59 -9.77
CA GLU A 75 25.94 -4.04 -10.93
C GLU A 75 25.15 -3.85 -12.21
N GLY A 76 25.68 -3.03 -13.11
CA GLY A 76 25.05 -2.76 -14.42
C GLY A 76 23.96 -1.68 -14.41
N LEU A 77 23.72 -0.98 -13.29
CA LEU A 77 22.82 0.15 -13.26
C LEU A 77 23.42 1.34 -14.02
N SER A 78 22.76 1.71 -15.12
CA SER A 78 23.02 2.96 -15.82
C SER A 78 21.80 3.87 -15.75
N LEU A 79 21.99 5.18 -15.89
CA LEU A 79 20.86 6.12 -15.99
C LEU A 79 19.93 5.77 -17.15
N SER A 80 20.43 5.07 -18.17
CA SER A 80 19.60 4.56 -19.27
C SER A 80 18.61 3.50 -18.81
N SER A 81 18.91 2.71 -17.79
CA SER A 81 18.00 1.70 -17.23
C SER A 81 16.73 2.31 -16.60
N LEU A 82 16.77 3.57 -16.19
CA LEU A 82 15.56 4.30 -15.73
C LEU A 82 14.59 4.63 -16.88
N LEU A 83 15.10 4.69 -18.10
CA LEU A 83 14.30 4.97 -19.30
C LEU A 83 13.67 3.72 -19.90
N ASP A 84 14.01 2.54 -19.37
CA ASP A 84 13.36 1.30 -19.78
C ASP A 84 11.86 1.34 -19.46
N LYS A 85 11.08 0.61 -20.25
CA LYS A 85 9.61 0.65 -20.21
C LYS A 85 9.03 0.40 -18.82
N VAL A 86 9.60 -0.54 -18.05
CA VAL A 86 9.08 -0.93 -16.74
C VAL A 86 9.41 0.12 -15.67
N PRO A 87 10.69 0.51 -15.43
CA PRO A 87 11.01 1.55 -14.45
C PRO A 87 10.32 2.89 -14.77
N LEU A 88 10.37 3.31 -16.03
CA LEU A 88 9.75 4.57 -16.45
C LEU A 88 8.24 4.58 -16.21
N GLY A 89 7.56 3.49 -16.58
CA GLY A 89 6.13 3.34 -16.32
C GLY A 89 5.78 3.42 -14.83
N ILE A 90 6.60 2.83 -13.96
CA ILE A 90 6.41 2.87 -12.50
C ILE A 90 6.65 4.27 -11.97
N VAL A 91 7.73 4.95 -12.38
CA VAL A 91 8.02 6.34 -11.96
C VAL A 91 6.89 7.27 -12.36
N LEU A 92 6.45 7.21 -13.62
CA LEU A 92 5.34 8.03 -14.11
C LEU A 92 4.03 7.70 -13.39
N GLY A 93 3.75 6.43 -13.15
CA GLY A 93 2.56 5.99 -12.43
C GLY A 93 2.53 6.50 -10.99
N LEU A 94 3.66 6.40 -10.27
CA LEU A 94 3.77 6.85 -8.88
C LEU A 94 3.78 8.37 -8.76
N PHE A 95 4.63 9.04 -9.54
CA PHE A 95 4.81 10.48 -9.41
C PHE A 95 3.69 11.27 -10.10
N VAL A 96 3.39 10.99 -11.36
CA VAL A 96 2.39 11.74 -12.13
C VAL A 96 0.99 11.15 -11.96
N GLY A 97 0.86 9.83 -12.13
CA GLY A 97 -0.44 9.15 -12.14
C GLY A 97 -1.19 9.27 -10.83
N LYS A 98 -0.54 9.05 -9.70
CA LYS A 98 -1.17 9.19 -8.38
C LYS A 98 -1.54 10.63 -8.06
N GLN A 99 -0.65 11.60 -8.33
CA GLN A 99 -0.95 13.02 -8.09
C GLN A 99 -2.16 13.46 -8.90
N LEU A 100 -2.17 13.19 -10.20
CA LEU A 100 -3.30 13.54 -11.06
C LEU A 100 -4.58 12.81 -10.64
N GLY A 101 -4.50 11.52 -10.38
CA GLY A 101 -5.64 10.73 -9.95
C GLY A 101 -6.26 11.28 -8.68
N VAL A 102 -5.48 11.41 -7.61
CA VAL A 102 -5.99 11.90 -6.32
C VAL A 102 -6.51 13.32 -6.45
N PHE A 103 -5.74 14.23 -7.07
CA PHE A 103 -6.13 15.62 -7.15
C PHE A 103 -7.37 15.84 -8.03
N VAL A 104 -7.41 15.28 -9.24
CA VAL A 104 -8.52 15.47 -10.17
C VAL A 104 -9.82 14.89 -9.63
N PHE A 105 -9.80 13.63 -9.16
CA PHE A 105 -11.01 13.00 -8.64
C PHE A 105 -11.52 13.69 -7.38
N SER A 106 -10.64 14.12 -6.50
CA SER A 106 -11.05 14.87 -5.30
C SER A 106 -11.57 16.26 -5.66
N TYR A 107 -10.92 16.96 -6.58
CA TYR A 107 -11.37 18.25 -7.07
C TYR A 107 -12.78 18.18 -7.67
N VAL A 108 -13.01 17.19 -8.54
CA VAL A 108 -14.33 16.97 -9.15
C VAL A 108 -15.36 16.63 -8.08
N SER A 109 -15.05 15.76 -7.13
CA SER A 109 -15.96 15.38 -6.04
C SER A 109 -16.36 16.55 -5.16
N ILE A 110 -15.40 17.45 -4.84
CA ILE A 110 -15.67 18.66 -4.06
C ILE A 110 -16.52 19.65 -4.88
N LYS A 111 -16.19 19.82 -6.17
CA LYS A 111 -16.93 20.75 -7.05
C LYS A 111 -18.35 20.30 -7.31
N LEU A 112 -18.59 19.01 -7.41
CA LEU A 112 -19.93 18.40 -7.52
C LEU A 112 -20.67 18.34 -6.18
N LYS A 113 -20.08 18.86 -5.08
CA LYS A 113 -20.65 18.85 -3.72
C LYS A 113 -20.94 17.43 -3.17
N ILE A 114 -20.30 16.40 -3.74
CA ILE A 114 -20.34 15.02 -3.24
C ILE A 114 -19.50 14.89 -1.98
N ALA A 115 -18.37 15.62 -1.92
CA ALA A 115 -17.48 15.69 -0.77
C ALA A 115 -17.24 17.14 -0.35
N GLN A 116 -16.79 17.32 0.89
CA GLN A 116 -16.38 18.62 1.41
C GLN A 116 -14.87 18.66 1.61
N MET A 117 -14.28 19.85 1.43
CA MET A 117 -12.87 20.06 1.73
C MET A 117 -12.61 19.81 3.21
N PRO A 118 -11.58 19.05 3.60
CA PRO A 118 -11.29 18.80 5.00
C PRO A 118 -10.94 20.08 5.75
N GLY A 119 -11.69 20.42 6.77
CA GLY A 119 -11.42 21.52 7.71
C GLY A 119 -10.96 22.83 7.05
N ASN A 120 -9.94 23.49 7.64
CA ASN A 120 -9.34 24.72 7.13
C ASN A 120 -8.22 24.47 6.09
N SER A 121 -8.30 23.39 5.30
CA SER A 121 -7.27 23.05 4.31
C SER A 121 -7.36 23.96 3.09
N SER A 122 -6.20 24.42 2.58
CA SER A 122 -6.11 25.10 1.30
C SER A 122 -5.88 24.10 0.16
N TRP A 123 -6.13 24.52 -1.09
CA TRP A 123 -5.82 23.70 -2.27
C TRP A 123 -4.33 23.35 -2.37
N TYR A 124 -3.44 24.22 -1.88
CA TYR A 124 -2.01 23.95 -1.83
C TYR A 124 -1.68 22.80 -0.86
N ASN A 125 -2.27 22.83 0.34
CA ASN A 125 -2.09 21.75 1.32
C ASN A 125 -2.63 20.44 0.76
N PHE A 126 -3.77 20.50 0.08
CA PHE A 126 -4.41 19.32 -0.53
C PHE A 126 -3.54 18.75 -1.66
N TYR A 127 -2.96 19.59 -2.51
CA TYR A 127 -2.04 19.17 -3.55
C TYR A 127 -0.75 18.56 -2.96
N GLY A 128 -0.21 19.15 -1.88
CA GLY A 128 0.92 18.59 -1.15
C GLY A 128 0.66 17.16 -0.66
N VAL A 129 -0.54 16.91 -0.11
CA VAL A 129 -0.96 15.53 0.23
C VAL A 129 -1.01 14.65 -1.01
N GLY A 130 -1.50 15.17 -2.14
CA GLY A 130 -1.50 14.47 -3.43
C GLY A 130 -0.10 14.02 -3.87
N ILE A 131 0.92 14.87 -3.70
CA ILE A 131 2.32 14.52 -3.99
C ILE A 131 2.77 13.37 -3.10
N LEU A 132 2.56 13.47 -1.79
CA LEU A 132 2.95 12.45 -0.82
C LEU A 132 2.31 11.08 -1.09
N THR A 133 1.13 11.01 -1.73
CA THR A 133 0.54 9.73 -2.13
C THR A 133 1.38 8.97 -3.16
N GLY A 134 2.29 9.65 -3.86
CA GLY A 134 3.24 9.03 -4.78
C GLY A 134 4.29 8.16 -4.09
N ILE A 135 4.50 8.32 -2.77
CA ILE A 135 5.38 7.44 -1.99
C ILE A 135 4.73 6.05 -1.92
N GLY A 136 5.21 5.13 -2.75
CA GLY A 136 4.62 3.81 -2.88
C GLY A 136 5.41 2.68 -2.25
N PHE A 137 6.64 2.95 -1.85
CA PHE A 137 7.72 2.05 -1.44
C PHE A 137 7.29 0.58 -1.16
N THR A 138 6.72 0.27 0.00
CA THR A 138 6.40 -1.11 0.41
C THR A 138 5.29 -1.74 -0.44
N MET A 139 4.19 -1.01 -0.67
CA MET A 139 3.07 -1.51 -1.47
C MET A 139 3.43 -1.67 -2.94
N SER A 140 4.22 -0.75 -3.49
CA SER A 140 4.65 -0.83 -4.88
C SER A 140 5.63 -1.98 -5.12
N LEU A 141 6.55 -2.24 -4.18
CA LEU A 141 7.42 -3.42 -4.21
C LEU A 141 6.61 -4.71 -4.09
N PHE A 142 5.63 -4.74 -3.20
CA PHE A 142 4.75 -5.89 -3.04
C PHE A 142 3.94 -6.20 -4.31
N VAL A 143 3.34 -5.18 -4.91
CA VAL A 143 2.61 -5.33 -6.18
C VAL A 143 3.56 -5.73 -7.31
N GLY A 144 4.77 -5.18 -7.36
CA GLY A 144 5.80 -5.57 -8.32
C GLY A 144 6.18 -7.05 -8.21
N ASN A 145 6.40 -7.54 -6.98
CA ASN A 145 6.67 -8.95 -6.73
C ASN A 145 5.54 -9.86 -7.21
N LEU A 146 4.29 -9.43 -7.10
CA LEU A 146 3.14 -10.19 -7.60
C LEU A 146 2.98 -10.12 -9.12
N ALA A 147 3.21 -8.95 -9.70
CA ALA A 147 3.02 -8.73 -11.14
C ALA A 147 4.10 -9.42 -11.99
N PHE A 148 5.30 -9.60 -11.46
CA PHE A 148 6.45 -10.14 -12.21
C PHE A 148 6.98 -11.46 -11.63
N VAL A 149 6.11 -12.29 -11.03
CA VAL A 149 6.49 -13.62 -10.47
C VAL A 149 7.23 -14.48 -11.49
N GLU A 150 6.74 -14.52 -12.74
CA GLU A 150 7.31 -15.33 -13.81
C GLU A 150 8.47 -14.62 -14.55
N ASN A 151 8.69 -13.33 -14.30
CA ASN A 151 9.63 -12.48 -15.02
C ASN A 151 10.61 -11.77 -14.09
N ALA A 152 11.36 -12.55 -13.32
CA ALA A 152 12.31 -12.04 -12.31
C ALA A 152 13.32 -11.01 -12.87
N GLN A 153 13.61 -11.06 -14.17
CA GLN A 153 14.49 -10.12 -14.86
C GLN A 153 14.04 -8.66 -14.79
N TYR A 154 12.73 -8.39 -14.57
CA TYR A 154 12.22 -7.04 -14.43
C TYR A 154 12.25 -6.51 -12.99
N MET A 155 12.55 -7.36 -12.01
CA MET A 155 12.48 -7.00 -10.59
C MET A 155 13.44 -5.87 -10.20
N ASP A 156 14.64 -5.86 -10.75
CA ASP A 156 15.58 -4.75 -10.48
C ASP A 156 15.05 -3.43 -11.07
N GLY A 157 14.47 -3.49 -12.27
CA GLY A 157 13.79 -2.34 -12.87
C GLY A 157 12.60 -1.87 -12.03
N VAL A 158 11.79 -2.78 -11.50
CA VAL A 158 10.68 -2.44 -10.59
C VAL A 158 11.19 -1.73 -9.34
N LYS A 159 12.20 -2.28 -8.67
CA LYS A 159 12.78 -1.70 -7.45
C LYS A 159 13.31 -0.28 -7.70
N ILE A 160 14.08 -0.09 -8.77
CA ILE A 160 14.63 1.22 -9.16
C ILE A 160 13.49 2.20 -9.45
N GLY A 161 12.50 1.79 -10.25
CA GLY A 161 11.36 2.63 -10.58
C GLY A 161 10.57 3.06 -9.32
N VAL A 162 10.36 2.13 -8.38
CA VAL A 162 9.67 2.41 -7.11
C VAL A 162 10.48 3.35 -6.22
N LEU A 163 11.78 3.13 -6.07
CA LEU A 163 12.65 4.00 -5.26
C LEU A 163 12.71 5.40 -5.84
N THR A 164 12.93 5.52 -7.16
CA THR A 164 13.01 6.81 -7.85
C THR A 164 11.67 7.55 -7.80
N GLY A 165 10.55 6.89 -8.11
CA GLY A 165 9.22 7.50 -8.05
C GLY A 165 8.82 7.94 -6.65
N SER A 166 9.18 7.15 -5.63
CA SER A 166 8.94 7.51 -4.22
C SER A 166 9.81 8.69 -3.78
N LEU A 167 11.08 8.73 -4.18
CA LEU A 167 11.99 9.84 -3.86
C LEU A 167 11.53 11.16 -4.51
N LEU A 168 11.06 11.11 -5.76
CA LEU A 168 10.51 12.29 -6.44
C LEU A 168 9.23 12.83 -5.78
N SER A 169 8.53 11.98 -5.03
CA SER A 169 7.28 12.32 -4.34
C SER A 169 7.50 12.76 -2.88
N THR A 170 8.75 12.90 -2.43
CA THR A 170 9.12 13.35 -1.09
C THR A 170 9.45 14.83 -1.08
#